data_92ef8dcd21573aeb120e1d97da0bf729
#
_entry.id   92ef8dcd21573aeb120e1d97da0bf729
#
_cell.length_a   1.000
_cell.length_b   1.000
_cell.length_c   1.000
_cell.angle_alpha   90.00
_cell.angle_beta   90.00
_cell.angle_gamma   90.00
#
_symmetry.space_group_name_H-M   'P 1'
#
loop_
_entity.id
_entity.type
_entity.pdbx_description
1 polymer ?
#
loop_
_entity_poly.entity_id
_entity_poly.type
_entity_poly.pdbx_seq_one_letter_code
_entity_poly.pdbx_strand_id
1 'polypeptide(L)'
;MQSIRNIIFDLGGVFLNLNYQLTEDAFVAAGVTDFHSYFTQHFSNPLFEQLETGKISEQDFYQGFREQTGTSINDAVIRDAWNAMLLDFPAARLQWLEEVSKRYRIFLFSNTNQIHYDAFMARFAQDHPGIDFNSYFIKAYYSQYMGLRKPYSEAFQFILNEQQLNPAETLFIDDTPKNITGAQVVGLQTIYLKKGMEIVDIKL
;
A
#
# COMPACT_ATOMS: atom_id res chain seq x y z
N MET A 1 11.58 -14.67 22.48
CA MET A 1 11.18 -13.53 21.66
C MET A 1 10.79 -12.40 22.60
N GLN A 2 11.22 -11.18 22.35
CA GLN A 2 10.72 -10.02 23.11
C GLN A 2 9.22 -9.87 22.81
N SER A 3 8.45 -9.41 23.78
CA SER A 3 7.01 -9.20 23.60
C SER A 3 6.76 -8.06 22.60
N ILE A 4 5.88 -8.26 21.64
CA ILE A 4 5.48 -7.21 20.70
C ILE A 4 4.73 -6.12 21.46
N ARG A 5 5.06 -4.87 21.16
CA ARG A 5 4.42 -3.65 21.67
C ARG A 5 3.86 -2.78 20.53
N ASN A 6 4.49 -2.86 19.36
CA ASN A 6 4.16 -2.02 18.22
C ASN A 6 3.89 -2.90 17.00
N ILE A 7 2.96 -2.48 16.16
CA ILE A 7 2.67 -3.17 14.91
C ILE A 7 2.63 -2.14 13.77
N ILE A 8 3.34 -2.43 12.69
CA ILE A 8 3.27 -1.67 11.45
C ILE A 8 2.57 -2.58 10.43
N PHE A 9 1.49 -2.11 9.85
CA PHE A 9 0.71 -2.84 8.86
C PHE A 9 0.92 -2.29 7.46
N ASP A 10 0.95 -3.17 6.46
CA ASP A 10 0.62 -2.77 5.10
C ASP A 10 -0.88 -2.50 4.95
N LEU A 11 -1.27 -1.88 3.84
CA LEU A 11 -2.65 -1.58 3.47
C LEU A 11 -3.21 -2.61 2.48
N GLY A 12 -2.58 -2.69 1.30
CA GLY A 12 -3.02 -3.52 0.19
C GLY A 12 -2.91 -5.01 0.50
N GLY A 13 -3.95 -5.81 0.21
CA GLY A 13 -3.95 -7.23 0.60
C GLY A 13 -4.11 -7.49 2.09
N VAL A 14 -3.97 -6.47 2.96
CA VAL A 14 -4.13 -6.57 4.42
C VAL A 14 -5.49 -6.02 4.87
N PHE A 15 -5.77 -4.75 4.62
CA PHE A 15 -7.05 -4.10 4.95
C PHE A 15 -7.88 -3.74 3.73
N LEU A 16 -7.24 -3.39 2.63
CA LEU A 16 -7.87 -3.08 1.34
C LEU A 16 -7.71 -4.28 0.40
N ASN A 17 -8.80 -4.83 -0.10
CA ASN A 17 -8.76 -5.84 -1.14
C ASN A 17 -8.22 -5.26 -2.45
N LEU A 18 -7.32 -5.99 -3.11
CA LEU A 18 -6.75 -5.64 -4.39
C LEU A 18 -6.92 -6.75 -5.42
N ASN A 19 -7.14 -6.35 -6.68
CA ASN A 19 -7.10 -7.27 -7.81
C ASN A 19 -6.33 -6.63 -8.97
N TYR A 20 -5.05 -6.93 -9.08
CA TYR A 20 -4.15 -6.38 -10.11
C TYR A 20 -4.58 -6.73 -11.54
N GLN A 21 -5.27 -7.87 -11.72
CA GLN A 21 -5.77 -8.29 -13.04
C GLN A 21 -6.79 -7.28 -13.61
N LEU A 22 -7.62 -6.67 -12.76
CA LEU A 22 -8.61 -5.68 -13.23
C LEU A 22 -7.94 -4.45 -13.84
N THR A 23 -6.82 -4.00 -13.28
CA THR A 23 -6.03 -2.90 -13.86
C THR A 23 -5.39 -3.30 -15.19
N GLU A 24 -4.79 -4.49 -15.26
CA GLU A 24 -4.24 -5.01 -16.52
C GLU A 24 -5.32 -5.12 -17.60
N ASP A 25 -6.46 -5.74 -17.28
CA ASP A 25 -7.59 -5.88 -18.21
C ASP A 25 -8.12 -4.51 -18.69
N ALA A 26 -8.22 -3.54 -17.78
CA ALA A 26 -8.68 -2.19 -18.12
C ALA A 26 -7.70 -1.46 -19.06
N PHE A 27 -6.39 -1.58 -18.84
CA PHE A 27 -5.39 -1.01 -19.75
C PHE A 27 -5.34 -1.74 -21.08
N VAL A 28 -5.47 -3.05 -21.10
CA VAL A 28 -5.57 -3.83 -22.36
C VAL A 28 -6.80 -3.40 -23.15
N ALA A 29 -7.96 -3.24 -22.52
CA ALA A 29 -9.17 -2.73 -23.16
C ALA A 29 -9.01 -1.29 -23.69
N ALA A 30 -8.16 -0.48 -23.05
CA ALA A 30 -7.79 0.87 -23.49
C ALA A 30 -6.69 0.90 -24.58
N GLY A 31 -6.20 -0.27 -25.05
CA GLY A 31 -5.21 -0.40 -26.11
C GLY A 31 -3.75 -0.53 -25.65
N VAL A 32 -3.49 -0.69 -24.36
CA VAL A 32 -2.15 -0.94 -23.80
C VAL A 32 -1.96 -2.45 -23.61
N THR A 33 -1.50 -3.14 -24.65
CA THR A 33 -1.51 -4.62 -24.72
C THR A 33 -0.42 -5.31 -23.89
N ASP A 34 0.58 -4.56 -23.38
CA ASP A 34 1.73 -5.09 -22.65
C ASP A 34 1.89 -4.40 -21.29
N PHE A 35 0.77 -4.12 -20.61
CA PHE A 35 0.78 -3.38 -19.33
C PHE A 35 1.62 -4.08 -18.25
N HIS A 36 1.62 -5.41 -18.19
CA HIS A 36 2.39 -6.18 -17.21
C HIS A 36 3.91 -5.94 -17.27
N SER A 37 4.43 -5.45 -18.41
CA SER A 37 5.85 -5.07 -18.54
C SER A 37 6.19 -3.77 -17.81
N TYR A 38 5.20 -2.96 -17.46
CA TYR A 38 5.36 -1.68 -16.75
C TYR A 38 5.09 -1.82 -15.26
N PHE A 39 4.08 -2.59 -14.88
CA PHE A 39 3.66 -2.74 -13.50
C PHE A 39 3.01 -4.10 -13.20
N THR A 40 3.40 -4.69 -12.07
CA THR A 40 2.76 -5.86 -11.44
C THR A 40 2.85 -5.71 -9.92
N GLN A 41 2.21 -6.60 -9.15
CA GLN A 41 2.39 -6.64 -7.68
C GLN A 41 3.87 -6.69 -7.25
N HIS A 42 4.73 -7.30 -8.07
CA HIS A 42 6.14 -7.54 -7.71
C HIS A 42 7.14 -6.71 -8.47
N PHE A 43 6.69 -5.99 -9.48
CA PHE A 43 7.53 -5.16 -10.34
C PHE A 43 6.86 -3.81 -10.61
N SER A 44 7.66 -2.75 -10.57
CA SER A 44 7.29 -1.39 -10.87
C SER A 44 8.41 -0.75 -11.68
N ASN A 45 8.11 -0.23 -12.87
CA ASN A 45 9.11 0.50 -13.61
C ASN A 45 9.39 1.89 -12.98
N PRO A 46 10.46 2.60 -13.38
CA PRO A 46 10.83 3.88 -12.77
C PRO A 46 9.73 4.95 -12.77
N LEU A 47 8.84 5.00 -13.75
CA LEU A 47 7.74 5.97 -13.80
C LEU A 47 6.76 5.75 -12.64
N PHE A 48 6.37 4.50 -12.41
CA PHE A 48 5.46 4.13 -11.31
C PHE A 48 6.14 4.32 -9.94
N GLU A 49 7.44 4.01 -9.82
CA GLU A 49 8.18 4.26 -8.58
C GLU A 49 8.30 5.74 -8.25
N GLN A 50 8.48 6.60 -9.26
CA GLN A 50 8.50 8.05 -9.07
C GLN A 50 7.14 8.58 -8.62
N LEU A 51 6.04 8.06 -9.18
CA LEU A 51 4.68 8.38 -8.74
C LEU A 51 4.45 7.91 -7.29
N GLU A 52 4.82 6.67 -6.95
CA GLU A 52 4.70 6.11 -5.61
C GLU A 52 5.57 6.80 -4.55
N THR A 53 6.61 7.50 -4.97
CA THR A 53 7.47 8.28 -4.07
C THR A 53 7.21 9.79 -4.14
N GLY A 54 6.14 10.21 -4.84
CA GLY A 54 5.76 11.62 -4.96
C GLY A 54 6.79 12.48 -5.69
N LYS A 55 7.70 11.87 -6.47
CA LYS A 55 8.74 12.58 -7.23
C LYS A 55 8.24 13.19 -8.52
N ILE A 56 7.09 12.74 -8.98
CA ILE A 56 6.39 13.29 -10.15
C ILE A 56 4.94 13.57 -9.79
N SER A 57 4.35 14.56 -10.46
CA SER A 57 2.92 14.84 -10.35
C SER A 57 2.08 13.79 -11.10
N GLU A 58 0.77 13.79 -10.87
CA GLU A 58 -0.17 12.97 -11.64
C GLU A 58 -0.12 13.32 -13.14
N GLN A 59 0.00 14.60 -13.47
CA GLN A 59 0.10 15.06 -14.86
C GLN A 59 1.37 14.55 -15.54
N ASP A 60 2.52 14.61 -14.84
CA ASP A 60 3.77 14.05 -15.35
C ASP A 60 3.65 12.52 -15.53
N PHE A 61 2.96 11.84 -14.62
CA PHE A 61 2.69 10.41 -14.75
C PHE A 61 1.83 10.11 -15.99
N TYR A 62 0.71 10.81 -16.18
CA TYR A 62 -0.15 10.60 -17.36
C TYR A 62 0.59 10.88 -18.67
N GLN A 63 1.39 11.93 -18.72
CA GLN A 63 2.21 12.22 -19.89
C GLN A 63 3.26 11.11 -20.11
N GLY A 64 4.06 10.78 -19.11
CA GLY A 64 5.09 9.74 -19.20
C GLY A 64 4.50 8.36 -19.53
N PHE A 65 3.30 8.04 -19.03
CA PHE A 65 2.59 6.81 -19.36
C PHE A 65 2.28 6.74 -20.86
N ARG A 66 1.71 7.81 -21.44
CA ARG A 66 1.44 7.87 -22.90
C ARG A 66 2.71 7.75 -23.74
N GLU A 67 3.78 8.45 -23.32
CA GLU A 67 5.08 8.38 -24.00
C GLU A 67 5.66 6.97 -24.00
N GLN A 68 5.62 6.27 -22.84
CA GLN A 68 6.15 4.91 -22.73
C GLN A 68 5.31 3.87 -23.46
N THR A 69 3.98 4.02 -23.44
CA THR A 69 3.06 3.03 -24.05
C THR A 69 2.75 3.33 -25.51
N GLY A 70 3.13 4.50 -26.02
CA GLY A 70 2.82 4.94 -27.38
C GLY A 70 1.32 5.17 -27.64
N THR A 71 0.54 5.39 -26.57
CA THR A 71 -0.92 5.58 -26.66
C THR A 71 -1.31 7.06 -26.58
N SER A 72 -2.53 7.38 -27.01
CA SER A 72 -3.12 8.71 -26.89
C SER A 72 -4.35 8.74 -25.97
N ILE A 73 -4.48 7.75 -25.07
CA ILE A 73 -5.59 7.69 -24.12
C ILE A 73 -5.55 8.88 -23.18
N ASN A 74 -6.73 9.40 -22.79
CA ASN A 74 -6.82 10.58 -21.95
C ASN A 74 -6.56 10.24 -20.46
N ASP A 75 -6.33 11.28 -19.66
CA ASP A 75 -5.99 11.15 -18.23
C ASP A 75 -7.07 10.40 -17.44
N ALA A 76 -8.35 10.64 -17.74
CA ALA A 76 -9.45 9.95 -17.04
C ALA A 76 -9.41 8.44 -17.29
N VAL A 77 -9.14 8.00 -18.53
CA VAL A 77 -8.99 6.57 -18.85
C VAL A 77 -7.79 5.97 -18.14
N ILE A 78 -6.64 6.67 -18.09
CA ILE A 78 -5.46 6.19 -17.37
C ILE A 78 -5.77 6.06 -15.87
N ARG A 79 -6.36 7.11 -15.27
CA ARG A 79 -6.74 7.12 -13.86
C ARG A 79 -7.70 5.99 -13.52
N ASP A 80 -8.75 5.82 -14.30
CA ASP A 80 -9.81 4.84 -14.01
C ASP A 80 -9.29 3.41 -14.19
N ALA A 81 -8.47 3.16 -15.22
CA ALA A 81 -7.79 1.88 -15.41
C ALA A 81 -6.78 1.58 -14.30
N TRP A 82 -6.02 2.59 -13.86
CA TRP A 82 -5.06 2.46 -12.75
C TRP A 82 -5.77 2.15 -11.44
N ASN A 83 -6.92 2.78 -11.17
CA ASN A 83 -7.71 2.55 -9.97
C ASN A 83 -8.53 1.26 -9.99
N ALA A 84 -8.66 0.56 -11.12
CA ALA A 84 -9.51 -0.63 -11.24
C ALA A 84 -9.12 -1.77 -10.28
N MET A 85 -7.84 -1.83 -9.85
CA MET A 85 -7.37 -2.81 -8.88
C MET A 85 -7.90 -2.59 -7.46
N LEU A 86 -8.35 -1.37 -7.12
CA LEU A 86 -8.79 -1.03 -5.77
C LEU A 86 -10.20 -1.56 -5.53
N LEU A 87 -10.36 -2.42 -4.53
CA LEU A 87 -11.65 -3.00 -4.19
C LEU A 87 -12.20 -2.40 -2.89
N ASP A 88 -12.62 -3.22 -1.95
CA ASP A 88 -13.31 -2.84 -0.72
C ASP A 88 -12.42 -3.00 0.53
N PHE A 89 -12.90 -2.40 1.63
CA PHE A 89 -12.36 -2.61 2.98
C PHE A 89 -13.31 -3.56 3.73
N PRO A 90 -12.96 -4.86 3.89
CA PRO A 90 -13.82 -5.81 4.58
C PRO A 90 -14.07 -5.40 6.04
N ALA A 91 -15.34 -5.30 6.44
CA ALA A 91 -15.72 -4.85 7.78
C ALA A 91 -15.09 -5.69 8.92
N ALA A 92 -14.93 -7.00 8.71
CA ALA A 92 -14.28 -7.89 9.68
C ALA A 92 -12.82 -7.49 9.95
N ARG A 93 -12.09 -7.02 8.93
CA ARG A 93 -10.70 -6.57 9.08
C ARG A 93 -10.61 -5.26 9.86
N LEU A 94 -11.56 -4.35 9.66
CA LEU A 94 -11.65 -3.08 10.40
C LEU A 94 -12.01 -3.32 11.87
N GLN A 95 -12.94 -4.21 12.15
CA GLN A 95 -13.29 -4.61 13.52
C GLN A 95 -12.10 -5.25 14.24
N TRP A 96 -11.37 -6.13 13.56
CA TRP A 96 -10.17 -6.74 14.10
C TRP A 96 -9.08 -5.67 14.37
N LEU A 97 -8.88 -4.73 13.46
CA LEU A 97 -7.94 -3.61 13.62
C LEU A 97 -8.27 -2.76 14.86
N GLU A 98 -9.55 -2.47 15.07
CA GLU A 98 -10.03 -1.75 16.25
C GLU A 98 -9.70 -2.50 17.56
N GLU A 99 -9.88 -3.82 17.61
CA GLU A 99 -9.53 -4.61 18.80
C GLU A 99 -8.00 -4.66 19.04
N VAL A 100 -7.21 -4.72 17.96
CA VAL A 100 -5.75 -4.72 18.04
C VAL A 100 -5.23 -3.36 18.53
N SER A 101 -5.83 -2.26 18.11
CA SER A 101 -5.44 -0.91 18.52
C SER A 101 -5.56 -0.66 20.03
N LYS A 102 -6.42 -1.41 20.72
CA LYS A 102 -6.60 -1.34 22.19
C LYS A 102 -5.41 -1.94 22.97
N ARG A 103 -4.60 -2.78 22.32
CA ARG A 103 -3.53 -3.56 22.97
C ARG A 103 -2.13 -3.18 22.51
N TYR A 104 -2.01 -2.65 21.30
CA TYR A 104 -0.73 -2.35 20.65
C TYR A 104 -0.70 -0.91 20.14
N ARG A 105 0.49 -0.34 20.04
CA ARG A 105 0.71 0.88 19.25
C ARG A 105 0.72 0.48 17.79
N ILE A 106 -0.23 0.97 17.00
CA ILE A 106 -0.38 0.55 15.61
C ILE A 106 -0.09 1.70 14.64
N PHE A 107 0.54 1.34 13.53
CA PHE A 107 0.96 2.22 12.45
C PHE A 107 0.60 1.59 11.12
N LEU A 108 0.36 2.42 10.10
CA LEU A 108 0.23 1.98 8.72
C LEU A 108 1.48 2.36 7.93
N PHE A 109 1.94 1.48 7.03
CA PHE A 109 2.96 1.80 6.04
C PHE A 109 2.62 1.21 4.68
N SER A 110 2.14 2.06 3.78
CA SER A 110 1.66 1.66 2.45
C SER A 110 2.51 2.26 1.33
N ASN A 111 2.91 1.42 0.38
CA ASN A 111 3.33 1.89 -0.93
C ASN A 111 2.09 2.23 -1.74
N THR A 112 1.91 3.49 -2.08
CA THR A 112 0.77 3.98 -2.85
C THR A 112 1.14 5.29 -3.55
N ASN A 113 0.19 5.92 -4.20
CA ASN A 113 0.35 7.16 -4.92
C ASN A 113 -0.90 8.02 -4.74
N GLN A 114 -0.85 9.30 -5.14
CA GLN A 114 -1.96 10.22 -4.92
C GLN A 114 -3.24 9.78 -5.63
N ILE A 115 -3.14 9.22 -6.84
CA ILE A 115 -4.30 8.75 -7.62
C ILE A 115 -5.06 7.66 -6.87
N HIS A 116 -4.32 6.65 -6.35
CA HIS A 116 -4.90 5.56 -5.55
C HIS A 116 -5.40 6.06 -4.19
N TYR A 117 -4.62 6.94 -3.52
CA TYR A 117 -4.98 7.49 -2.22
C TYR A 117 -6.33 8.18 -2.26
N ASP A 118 -6.55 9.08 -3.22
CA ASP A 118 -7.81 9.79 -3.36
C ASP A 118 -8.97 8.84 -3.64
N ALA A 119 -8.75 7.83 -4.49
CA ALA A 119 -9.77 6.86 -4.86
C ALA A 119 -10.18 5.97 -3.68
N PHE A 120 -9.22 5.35 -2.97
CA PHE A 120 -9.58 4.45 -1.86
C PHE A 120 -10.07 5.22 -0.62
N MET A 121 -9.59 6.43 -0.35
CA MET A 121 -10.11 7.25 0.75
C MET A 121 -11.53 7.75 0.46
N ALA A 122 -11.83 8.16 -0.78
CA ALA A 122 -13.18 8.53 -1.17
C ALA A 122 -14.16 7.35 -1.03
N ARG A 123 -13.75 6.15 -1.46
CA ARG A 123 -14.53 4.93 -1.29
C ARG A 123 -14.74 4.59 0.18
N PHE A 124 -13.67 4.63 0.99
CA PHE A 124 -13.77 4.37 2.42
C PHE A 124 -14.76 5.32 3.10
N ALA A 125 -14.69 6.63 2.81
CA ALA A 125 -15.59 7.62 3.38
C ALA A 125 -17.06 7.40 2.95
N GLN A 126 -17.29 6.87 1.75
CA GLN A 126 -18.61 6.51 1.26
C GLN A 126 -19.17 5.27 1.96
N ASP A 127 -18.33 4.24 2.15
CA ASP A 127 -18.74 2.96 2.78
C ASP A 127 -18.82 3.07 4.30
N HIS A 128 -18.08 4.01 4.92
CA HIS A 128 -17.96 4.24 6.36
C HIS A 128 -18.15 5.72 6.73
N PRO A 129 -19.38 6.29 6.59
CA PRO A 129 -19.62 7.70 6.82
C PRO A 129 -19.24 8.16 8.22
N GLY A 130 -18.48 9.25 8.31
CA GLY A 130 -18.05 9.85 9.58
C GLY A 130 -16.82 9.21 10.22
N ILE A 131 -16.21 8.20 9.59
CA ILE A 131 -14.96 7.57 10.04
C ILE A 131 -13.81 8.00 9.11
N ASP A 132 -12.71 8.46 9.69
CA ASP A 132 -11.46 8.62 8.97
C ASP A 132 -10.63 7.33 9.13
N PHE A 133 -10.26 6.67 8.02
CA PHE A 133 -9.44 5.47 8.04
C PHE A 133 -8.10 5.68 8.77
N ASN A 134 -7.51 6.85 8.63
CA ASN A 134 -6.24 7.15 9.30
C ASN A 134 -6.37 7.18 10.83
N SER A 135 -7.57 7.42 11.36
CA SER A 135 -7.81 7.50 12.80
C SER A 135 -7.63 6.16 13.55
N TYR A 136 -7.61 5.04 12.84
CA TYR A 136 -7.28 3.75 13.44
C TYR A 136 -5.82 3.66 13.91
N PHE A 137 -4.91 4.47 13.33
CA PHE A 137 -3.47 4.39 13.54
C PHE A 137 -2.97 5.59 14.34
N ILE A 138 -1.90 5.40 15.12
CA ILE A 138 -1.16 6.52 15.70
C ILE A 138 -0.61 7.41 14.58
N LYS A 139 -0.11 6.79 13.50
CA LYS A 139 0.27 7.46 12.26
C LYS A 139 0.17 6.52 11.07
N ALA A 140 -0.36 7.04 9.97
CA ALA A 140 -0.36 6.39 8.66
C ALA A 140 0.76 6.99 7.80
N TYR A 141 1.61 6.11 7.27
CA TYR A 141 2.72 6.44 6.39
C TYR A 141 2.39 5.99 4.98
N TYR A 142 2.38 6.93 4.06
CA TYR A 142 2.15 6.70 2.64
C TYR A 142 3.40 7.09 1.87
N SER A 143 3.86 6.22 0.98
CA SER A 143 5.15 6.38 0.28
C SER A 143 5.24 7.69 -0.50
N GLN A 144 4.15 8.16 -1.13
CA GLN A 144 4.13 9.42 -1.87
C GLN A 144 4.35 10.66 -0.99
N TYR A 145 3.98 10.61 0.29
CA TYR A 145 4.22 11.71 1.24
C TYR A 145 5.58 11.61 1.92
N MET A 146 6.10 10.37 2.06
CA MET A 146 7.40 10.12 2.67
C MET A 146 8.57 10.38 1.71
N GLY A 147 8.36 10.26 0.40
CA GLY A 147 9.43 10.17 -0.59
C GLY A 147 10.24 8.85 -0.52
N LEU A 148 9.78 7.90 0.30
CA LEU A 148 10.42 6.62 0.59
C LEU A 148 9.40 5.49 0.44
N ARG A 149 9.85 4.29 0.03
CA ARG A 149 8.98 3.13 -0.17
C ARG A 149 9.62 1.83 0.30
N LYS A 150 8.77 0.85 0.59
CA LYS A 150 9.18 -0.54 0.74
C LYS A 150 9.68 -1.10 -0.60
N PRO A 151 10.65 -2.00 -0.64
CA PRO A 151 11.28 -2.72 0.48
C PRO A 151 12.55 -2.04 1.02
N TYR A 152 12.85 -0.82 0.63
CA TYR A 152 14.10 -0.15 0.99
C TYR A 152 14.19 0.08 2.50
N SER A 153 15.34 -0.30 3.10
CA SER A 153 15.59 -0.25 4.54
C SER A 153 15.44 1.15 5.13
N GLU A 154 15.76 2.18 4.34
CA GLU A 154 15.67 3.59 4.74
C GLU A 154 14.25 3.99 5.11
N ALA A 155 13.24 3.41 4.43
CA ALA A 155 11.84 3.71 4.70
C ALA A 155 11.39 3.14 6.05
N PHE A 156 11.79 1.92 6.37
CA PHE A 156 11.53 1.32 7.69
C PHE A 156 12.29 2.05 8.79
N GLN A 157 13.58 2.36 8.55
CA GLN A 157 14.41 3.06 9.51
C GLN A 157 13.87 4.47 9.82
N PHE A 158 13.31 5.16 8.81
CA PHE A 158 12.64 6.45 9.01
C PHE A 158 11.50 6.33 10.03
N ILE A 159 10.60 5.34 9.88
CA ILE A 159 9.46 5.11 10.79
C ILE A 159 9.96 4.75 12.20
N LEU A 160 10.93 3.83 12.29
CA LEU A 160 11.50 3.41 13.55
C LEU A 160 12.10 4.59 14.34
N ASN A 161 12.85 5.46 13.67
CA ASN A 161 13.47 6.63 14.28
C ASN A 161 12.42 7.68 14.69
N GLU A 162 11.49 8.02 13.80
CA GLU A 162 10.47 9.04 14.05
C GLU A 162 9.57 8.66 15.23
N GLN A 163 9.17 7.38 15.28
CA GLN A 163 8.28 6.89 16.34
C GLN A 163 9.00 6.32 17.56
N GLN A 164 10.33 6.36 17.56
CA GLN A 164 11.19 5.82 18.62
C GLN A 164 10.85 4.36 18.94
N LEU A 165 10.70 3.53 17.88
CA LEU A 165 10.35 2.13 18.00
C LEU A 165 11.60 1.26 18.18
N ASN A 166 11.54 0.31 19.12
CA ASN A 166 12.51 -0.77 19.20
C ASN A 166 12.17 -1.84 18.15
N PRO A 167 13.05 -2.11 17.17
CA PRO A 167 12.77 -3.10 16.12
C PRO A 167 12.40 -4.49 16.69
N ALA A 168 13.09 -4.93 17.75
CA ALA A 168 12.84 -6.23 18.35
C ALA A 168 11.47 -6.36 19.06
N GLU A 169 10.80 -5.22 19.38
CA GLU A 169 9.45 -5.16 19.95
C GLU A 169 8.40 -4.70 18.93
N THR A 170 8.80 -4.61 17.65
CA THR A 170 7.93 -4.12 16.56
C THR A 170 7.71 -5.20 15.53
N LEU A 171 6.45 -5.49 15.23
CA LEU A 171 6.01 -6.44 14.24
C LEU A 171 5.61 -5.71 12.96
N PHE A 172 6.06 -6.19 11.81
CA PHE A 172 5.61 -5.75 10.49
C PHE A 172 4.80 -6.85 9.82
N ILE A 173 3.62 -6.52 9.30
CA ILE A 173 2.71 -7.46 8.62
C ILE A 173 2.45 -6.95 7.20
N ASP A 174 2.74 -7.79 6.20
CA ASP A 174 2.66 -7.42 4.79
C ASP A 174 2.43 -8.70 3.93
N ASP A 175 1.78 -8.56 2.78
CA ASP A 175 1.48 -9.66 1.85
C ASP A 175 2.56 -9.83 0.76
N THR A 176 3.62 -9.01 0.79
CA THR A 176 4.66 -8.99 -0.24
C THR A 176 6.01 -9.47 0.32
N PRO A 177 6.57 -10.60 -0.18
CA PRO A 177 7.80 -11.19 0.37
C PRO A 177 9.00 -10.25 0.40
N LYS A 178 9.19 -9.42 -0.63
CA LYS A 178 10.31 -8.46 -0.68
C LYS A 178 10.21 -7.41 0.43
N ASN A 179 9.00 -6.99 0.81
CA ASN A 179 8.79 -6.04 1.90
C ASN A 179 9.13 -6.68 3.25
N ILE A 180 8.75 -7.94 3.44
CA ILE A 180 9.13 -8.74 4.62
C ILE A 180 10.65 -8.81 4.76
N THR A 181 11.36 -9.11 3.66
CA THR A 181 12.82 -9.15 3.66
C THR A 181 13.43 -7.78 4.01
N GLY A 182 12.90 -6.68 3.43
CA GLY A 182 13.36 -5.32 3.74
C GLY A 182 13.17 -4.94 5.21
N ALA A 183 12.04 -5.33 5.82
CA ALA A 183 11.77 -5.11 7.23
C ALA A 183 12.72 -5.90 8.15
N GLN A 184 13.05 -7.14 7.79
CA GLN A 184 13.99 -7.98 8.54
C GLN A 184 15.40 -7.40 8.57
N VAL A 185 15.82 -6.72 7.50
CA VAL A 185 17.16 -6.08 7.43
C VAL A 185 17.34 -5.05 8.55
N VAL A 186 16.28 -4.37 8.97
CA VAL A 186 16.32 -3.38 10.06
C VAL A 186 15.96 -3.98 11.43
N GLY A 187 15.84 -5.30 11.52
CA GLY A 187 15.61 -6.03 12.78
C GLY A 187 14.16 -6.14 13.22
N LEU A 188 13.18 -5.81 12.37
CA LEU A 188 11.77 -5.98 12.66
C LEU A 188 11.39 -7.46 12.76
N GLN A 189 10.49 -7.81 13.68
CA GLN A 189 9.76 -9.07 13.61
C GLN A 189 8.75 -8.99 12.46
N THR A 190 8.47 -10.10 11.78
CA THR A 190 7.64 -10.06 10.58
C THR A 190 6.63 -11.19 10.53
N ILE A 191 5.45 -10.91 9.97
CA ILE A 191 4.49 -11.91 9.52
C ILE A 191 4.24 -11.67 8.03
N TYR A 192 4.51 -12.70 7.23
CA TYR A 192 4.14 -12.74 5.82
C TYR A 192 2.70 -13.26 5.69
N LEU A 193 1.78 -12.37 5.31
CA LEU A 193 0.38 -12.71 5.06
C LEU A 193 0.27 -13.37 3.67
N LYS A 194 0.39 -14.69 3.64
CA LYS A 194 0.36 -15.47 2.39
C LYS A 194 -1.03 -15.44 1.76
N LYS A 195 -1.08 -15.65 0.44
CA LYS A 195 -2.35 -15.80 -0.29
C LYS A 195 -3.23 -16.87 0.38
N GLY A 196 -4.47 -16.50 0.66
CA GLY A 196 -5.46 -17.33 1.36
C GLY A 196 -5.40 -17.27 2.89
N MET A 197 -4.47 -16.51 3.47
CA MET A 197 -4.51 -16.14 4.89
C MET A 197 -5.27 -14.82 5.04
N GLU A 198 -6.04 -14.72 6.12
CA GLU A 198 -6.72 -13.47 6.48
C GLU A 198 -6.05 -12.84 7.70
N ILE A 199 -5.97 -11.50 7.71
CA ILE A 199 -5.38 -10.77 8.85
C ILE A 199 -6.12 -11.07 10.17
N VAL A 200 -7.42 -11.32 10.10
CA VAL A 200 -8.28 -11.64 11.24
C VAL A 200 -7.94 -12.99 11.91
N ASP A 201 -7.26 -13.87 11.20
CA ASP A 201 -6.82 -15.19 11.73
C ASP A 201 -5.50 -15.09 12.49
N ILE A 202 -4.81 -13.97 12.42
CA ILE A 202 -3.53 -13.75 13.10
C ILE A 202 -3.76 -13.58 14.59
N LYS A 203 -3.16 -14.48 15.36
CA LYS A 203 -3.14 -14.41 16.83
C LYS A 203 -1.97 -13.56 17.31
N LEU A 204 -2.29 -12.40 17.86
CA LEU A 204 -1.36 -11.42 18.42
C LEU A 204 -1.37 -11.43 19.95
#